data_70bb0817451adf0e8b4f03b23c953fa5
#
_entry.id   70bb0817451adf0e8b4f03b23c953fa5
#
_cell.length_a   1.000
_cell.length_b   1.000
_cell.length_c   1.000
_cell.angle_alpha   90.00
_cell.angle_beta   90.00
_cell.angle_gamma   90.00
#
_symmetry.space_group_name_H-M   'P 1'
#
loop_
_entity.id
_entity.type
_entity.pdbx_description
1 polymer ?
#
loop_
_entity_poly.entity_id
_entity_poly.type
_entity_poly.pdbx_seq_one_letter_code
_entity_poly.pdbx_strand_id
1 'polypeptide(L)'
;YVGFSLAVLLSQKKAVTLFDIDELKLKQIDDKKSPLRDQRIDEFFANKKLHLKTSYNLVDAVLGQDLIILALPTNFLESVQSFDTSPIDLVVSKIVEKNTNIPILIKSTVPQGYTQRLQAQHPNSQIIFSPEFLREGNALEDNLNPSRIIVGNTESLGLKIAELFASFALNDPEIFLMESGEAEAVKIFSNAYLATRISFFNELDTFALANNLNSQSIIDGVKSDPRIGSHYCNPSFGY
;
A
#
# COMPACT_ATOMS: atom_id res chain seq x y z
N TYR A 1 5.71 5.30 3.15
CA TYR A 1 5.58 4.34 4.27
C TYR A 1 5.36 2.91 3.75
N VAL A 2 4.59 2.69 2.70
CA VAL A 2 4.26 1.37 2.13
C VAL A 2 5.52 0.57 1.77
N GLY A 3 6.38 1.12 0.92
CA GLY A 3 7.60 0.42 0.47
C GLY A 3 8.55 0.07 1.60
N PHE A 4 8.73 0.98 2.56
CA PHE A 4 9.63 0.75 3.67
C PHE A 4 9.10 -0.31 4.65
N SER A 5 7.82 -0.28 5.01
CA SER A 5 7.24 -1.30 5.89
C SER A 5 7.28 -2.70 5.26
N LEU A 6 7.04 -2.80 3.94
CA LEU A 6 7.20 -4.06 3.19
C LEU A 6 8.67 -4.51 3.13
N ALA A 7 9.62 -3.60 2.94
CA ALA A 7 11.03 -3.94 2.95
C ALA A 7 11.47 -4.51 4.30
N VAL A 8 11.02 -3.91 5.40
CA VAL A 8 11.27 -4.42 6.77
C VAL A 8 10.61 -5.80 6.96
N LEU A 9 9.34 -5.96 6.56
CA LEU A 9 8.63 -7.23 6.64
C LEU A 9 9.38 -8.35 5.91
N LEU A 10 9.65 -8.15 4.62
CA LEU A 10 10.25 -9.18 3.76
C LEU A 10 11.68 -9.49 4.15
N SER A 11 12.45 -8.50 4.64
CA SER A 11 13.86 -8.66 4.99
C SER A 11 14.11 -9.59 6.19
N GLN A 12 13.07 -10.01 6.90
CA GLN A 12 13.20 -11.03 7.94
C GLN A 12 13.62 -12.41 7.40
N LYS A 13 13.20 -12.76 6.18
CA LYS A 13 13.42 -14.08 5.56
C LYS A 13 13.99 -14.01 4.14
N LYS A 14 13.99 -12.84 3.50
CA LYS A 14 14.45 -12.63 2.13
C LYS A 14 15.52 -11.55 2.08
N ALA A 15 16.44 -11.65 1.11
CA ALA A 15 17.35 -10.55 0.80
C ALA A 15 16.56 -9.44 0.10
N VAL A 16 16.56 -8.24 0.66
CA VAL A 16 15.82 -7.09 0.15
C VAL A 16 16.78 -5.94 -0.11
N THR A 17 16.66 -5.33 -1.28
CA THR A 17 17.33 -4.07 -1.62
C THR A 17 16.28 -2.97 -1.67
N LEU A 18 16.35 -2.02 -0.77
CA LEU A 18 15.49 -0.84 -0.74
C LEU A 18 16.12 0.28 -1.54
N PHE A 19 15.41 0.73 -2.56
CA PHE A 19 15.78 1.91 -3.35
C PHE A 19 14.92 3.11 -2.93
N ASP A 20 15.54 4.24 -2.70
CA ASP A 20 14.90 5.55 -2.56
C ASP A 20 15.82 6.63 -3.17
N ILE A 21 15.26 7.74 -3.63
CA ILE A 21 16.01 8.90 -4.12
C ILE A 21 16.50 9.79 -2.97
N ASP A 22 15.96 9.63 -1.77
CA ASP A 22 16.29 10.38 -0.57
C ASP A 22 17.44 9.68 0.19
N GLU A 23 18.65 10.11 -0.08
CA GLU A 23 19.86 9.56 0.54
C GLU A 23 19.86 9.70 2.07
N LEU A 24 19.23 10.75 2.62
CA LEU A 24 19.13 10.92 4.07
C LEU A 24 18.28 9.84 4.73
N LYS A 25 17.16 9.46 4.09
CA LYS A 25 16.35 8.34 4.55
C LYS A 25 17.11 7.03 4.48
N LEU A 26 17.82 6.77 3.37
CA LEU A 26 18.61 5.56 3.23
C LEU A 26 19.69 5.48 4.30
N LYS A 27 20.39 6.57 4.59
CA LYS A 27 21.38 6.63 5.66
C LYS A 27 20.77 6.35 7.04
N GLN A 28 19.58 6.88 7.34
CA GLN A 28 18.89 6.56 8.60
C GLN A 28 18.61 5.07 8.72
N ILE A 29 18.18 4.43 7.62
CA ILE A 29 17.88 2.99 7.58
C ILE A 29 19.16 2.17 7.79
N ASP A 30 20.28 2.54 7.16
CA ASP A 30 21.58 1.89 7.35
C ASP A 30 22.08 2.03 8.81
N ASP A 31 21.81 3.18 9.45
CA ASP A 31 22.04 3.44 10.87
C ASP A 31 21.02 2.72 11.80
N LYS A 32 20.15 1.86 11.24
CA LYS A 32 19.06 1.16 11.95
C LYS A 32 18.08 2.10 12.65
N LYS A 33 17.81 3.24 12.05
CA LYS A 33 16.80 4.20 12.50
C LYS A 33 15.65 4.22 11.49
N SER A 34 14.42 4.15 11.99
CA SER A 34 13.25 4.30 11.13
C SER A 34 13.10 5.73 10.65
N PRO A 35 12.95 5.98 9.34
CA PRO A 35 12.56 7.29 8.84
C PRO A 35 11.06 7.59 9.05
N LEU A 36 10.30 6.61 9.55
CA LEU A 36 8.86 6.70 9.82
C LEU A 36 8.60 6.61 11.32
N ARG A 37 7.53 7.24 11.76
CA ARG A 37 7.01 7.08 13.12
C ARG A 37 6.12 5.81 13.17
N ASP A 38 6.76 4.66 13.31
CA ASP A 38 6.10 3.35 13.43
C ASP A 38 6.86 2.54 14.48
N GLN A 39 6.27 2.43 15.67
CA GLN A 39 6.89 1.75 16.82
C GLN A 39 7.27 0.31 16.49
N ARG A 40 6.47 -0.37 15.67
CA ARG A 40 6.72 -1.76 15.30
C ARG A 40 7.97 -1.92 14.46
N ILE A 41 8.26 -0.93 13.60
CA ILE A 41 9.50 -0.90 12.82
C ILE A 41 10.70 -0.71 13.73
N ASP A 42 10.61 0.19 14.71
CA ASP A 42 11.70 0.41 15.68
C ASP A 42 12.00 -0.86 16.48
N GLU A 43 10.96 -1.58 16.91
CA GLU A 43 11.11 -2.88 17.57
C GLU A 43 11.80 -3.93 16.69
N PHE A 44 11.50 -3.94 15.39
CA PHE A 44 12.12 -4.88 14.44
C PHE A 44 13.59 -4.55 14.22
N PHE A 45 13.97 -3.28 14.10
CA PHE A 45 15.36 -2.88 14.00
C PHE A 45 16.16 -3.22 15.26
N ALA A 46 15.56 -3.09 16.43
CA ALA A 46 16.21 -3.40 17.69
C ALA A 46 16.40 -4.91 17.91
N ASN A 47 15.41 -5.73 17.53
CA ASN A 47 15.29 -7.12 17.99
C ASN A 47 15.41 -8.18 16.88
N LYS A 48 15.39 -7.79 15.59
CA LYS A 48 15.42 -8.74 14.46
C LYS A 48 16.69 -8.56 13.62
N LYS A 49 17.19 -9.70 13.12
CA LYS A 49 18.21 -9.67 12.06
C LYS A 49 17.48 -9.49 10.72
N LEU A 50 17.67 -8.36 10.10
CA LEU A 50 17.09 -8.02 8.81
C LEU A 50 18.13 -8.19 7.70
N HIS A 51 17.73 -8.82 6.58
CA HIS A 51 18.54 -8.95 5.37
C HIS A 51 18.20 -7.80 4.41
N LEU A 52 18.33 -6.56 4.91
CA LEU A 52 18.01 -5.31 4.22
C LEU A 52 19.29 -4.59 3.80
N LYS A 53 19.33 -4.21 2.52
CA LYS A 53 20.34 -3.31 1.95
C LYS A 53 19.66 -2.09 1.40
N THR A 54 20.34 -0.96 1.37
CA THR A 54 19.86 0.27 0.73
C THR A 54 20.61 0.53 -0.57
N SER A 55 20.00 1.24 -1.50
CA SER A 55 20.62 1.73 -2.73
C SER A 55 19.97 3.03 -3.18
N TYR A 56 20.76 3.99 -3.61
CA TYR A 56 20.30 5.20 -4.32
C TYR A 56 20.46 5.07 -5.85
N ASN A 57 21.01 3.94 -6.33
CA ASN A 57 21.14 3.63 -7.74
C ASN A 57 20.10 2.60 -8.15
N LEU A 58 19.18 3.00 -9.05
CA LEU A 58 18.11 2.13 -9.51
C LEU A 58 18.63 0.87 -10.22
N VAL A 59 19.69 1.00 -11.03
CA VAL A 59 20.25 -0.13 -11.77
C VAL A 59 20.78 -1.19 -10.82
N ASP A 60 21.55 -0.77 -9.80
CA ASP A 60 22.10 -1.67 -8.80
C ASP A 60 21.02 -2.31 -7.95
N ALA A 61 19.91 -1.60 -7.73
CA ALA A 61 18.79 -2.09 -6.94
C ALA A 61 17.97 -3.17 -7.68
N VAL A 62 17.91 -3.13 -9.01
CA VAL A 62 17.04 -4.06 -9.78
C VAL A 62 17.80 -5.25 -10.35
N LEU A 63 19.12 -5.19 -10.48
CA LEU A 63 19.89 -6.30 -11.03
C LEU A 63 19.86 -7.53 -10.12
N GLY A 64 19.53 -8.70 -10.69
CA GLY A 64 19.55 -9.98 -9.99
C GLY A 64 18.42 -10.16 -8.98
N GLN A 65 17.34 -9.38 -9.06
CA GLN A 65 16.17 -9.53 -8.23
C GLN A 65 15.17 -10.54 -8.83
N ASP A 66 14.40 -11.21 -7.96
CA ASP A 66 13.32 -12.12 -8.35
C ASP A 66 11.97 -11.41 -8.50
N LEU A 67 11.81 -10.26 -7.82
CA LEU A 67 10.59 -9.45 -7.81
C LEU A 67 10.94 -8.00 -7.53
N ILE A 68 10.36 -7.06 -8.25
CA ILE A 68 10.44 -5.63 -7.99
C ILE A 68 9.10 -5.14 -7.47
N ILE A 69 9.10 -4.44 -6.34
CA ILE A 69 7.90 -3.86 -5.73
C ILE A 69 7.99 -2.34 -5.81
N LEU A 70 6.99 -1.73 -6.48
CA LEU A 70 6.89 -0.28 -6.62
C LEU A 70 5.87 0.28 -5.63
N ALA A 71 6.33 1.17 -4.77
CA ALA A 71 5.52 1.89 -3.79
C ALA A 71 5.86 3.38 -3.84
N LEU A 72 5.63 3.99 -4.99
CA LEU A 72 5.90 5.40 -5.29
C LEU A 72 4.70 6.27 -4.92
N PRO A 73 4.90 7.54 -4.56
CA PRO A 73 3.79 8.46 -4.33
C PRO A 73 3.04 8.72 -5.64
N THR A 74 1.71 8.67 -5.57
CA THR A 74 0.79 8.94 -6.66
C THR A 74 -0.23 9.98 -6.17
N ASN A 75 0.19 11.26 -6.18
CA ASN A 75 -0.65 12.34 -5.68
C ASN A 75 -1.83 12.59 -6.63
N PHE A 76 -2.99 12.90 -6.06
CA PHE A 76 -4.14 13.31 -6.87
C PHE A 76 -3.93 14.73 -7.39
N LEU A 77 -4.05 14.90 -8.70
CA LEU A 77 -3.92 16.19 -9.39
C LEU A 77 -5.32 16.73 -9.73
N GLU A 78 -5.74 17.78 -9.04
CA GLU A 78 -7.04 18.42 -9.25
C GLU A 78 -7.21 18.94 -10.68
N SER A 79 -6.12 19.43 -11.29
CA SER A 79 -6.12 19.99 -12.64
C SER A 79 -6.53 18.99 -13.73
N VAL A 80 -6.26 17.70 -13.53
CA VAL A 80 -6.58 16.61 -14.48
C VAL A 80 -7.54 15.59 -13.87
N GLN A 81 -8.01 15.83 -12.65
CA GLN A 81 -8.93 14.94 -11.90
C GLN A 81 -8.47 13.47 -11.89
N SER A 82 -7.15 13.24 -11.71
CA SER A 82 -6.54 11.91 -11.75
C SER A 82 -5.28 11.85 -10.87
N PHE A 83 -4.80 10.63 -10.63
CA PHE A 83 -3.54 10.40 -9.95
C PHE A 83 -2.35 10.69 -10.87
N ASP A 84 -1.28 11.30 -10.33
CA ASP A 84 0.00 11.43 -11.03
C ASP A 84 0.73 10.08 -11.02
N THR A 85 0.66 9.37 -12.13
CA THR A 85 1.34 8.09 -12.34
C THR A 85 2.71 8.23 -13.01
N SER A 86 3.12 9.44 -13.36
CA SER A 86 4.38 9.70 -14.08
C SER A 86 5.63 9.14 -13.36
N PRO A 87 5.73 9.12 -12.02
CA PRO A 87 6.85 8.48 -11.35
C PRO A 87 6.91 6.97 -11.59
N ILE A 88 5.75 6.30 -11.65
CA ILE A 88 5.70 4.85 -11.93
C ILE A 88 6.07 4.60 -13.39
N ASP A 89 5.48 5.33 -14.33
CA ASP A 89 5.77 5.21 -15.77
C ASP A 89 7.27 5.35 -16.04
N LEU A 90 7.92 6.36 -15.44
CA LEU A 90 9.36 6.60 -15.56
C LEU A 90 10.21 5.45 -15.01
N VAL A 91 9.88 4.97 -13.82
CA VAL A 91 10.65 3.91 -13.15
C VAL A 91 10.47 2.59 -13.89
N VAL A 92 9.25 2.23 -14.31
CA VAL A 92 8.99 1.01 -15.09
C VAL A 92 9.76 1.04 -16.40
N SER A 93 9.75 2.14 -17.16
CA SER A 93 10.51 2.27 -18.41
C SER A 93 12.00 2.01 -18.19
N LYS A 94 12.59 2.60 -17.14
CA LYS A 94 14.01 2.37 -16.79
C LYS A 94 14.32 0.94 -16.37
N ILE A 95 13.40 0.27 -15.68
CA ILE A 95 13.56 -1.14 -15.28
C ILE A 95 13.52 -2.03 -16.51
N VAL A 96 12.54 -1.83 -17.37
CA VAL A 96 12.33 -2.63 -18.59
C VAL A 96 13.52 -2.51 -19.55
N GLU A 97 14.11 -1.33 -19.69
CA GLU A 97 15.34 -1.12 -20.48
C GLU A 97 16.53 -1.97 -19.98
N LYS A 98 16.56 -2.32 -18.71
CA LYS A 98 17.68 -3.09 -18.11
C LYS A 98 17.39 -4.57 -17.98
N ASN A 99 16.16 -4.95 -17.69
CA ASN A 99 15.76 -6.35 -17.52
C ASN A 99 14.25 -6.51 -17.68
N THR A 100 13.81 -7.15 -18.74
CA THR A 100 12.41 -7.32 -19.09
C THR A 100 11.72 -8.52 -18.42
N ASN A 101 12.46 -9.39 -17.75
CA ASN A 101 11.94 -10.68 -17.25
C ASN A 101 11.58 -10.67 -15.77
N ILE A 102 11.95 -9.62 -15.01
CA ILE A 102 11.63 -9.54 -13.58
C ILE A 102 10.19 -9.05 -13.42
N PRO A 103 9.34 -9.75 -12.67
CA PRO A 103 7.99 -9.29 -12.37
C PRO A 103 8.03 -7.96 -11.60
N ILE A 104 7.15 -7.03 -11.98
CA ILE A 104 7.00 -5.72 -11.36
C ILE A 104 5.63 -5.67 -10.67
N LEU A 105 5.63 -5.56 -9.35
CA LEU A 105 4.45 -5.46 -8.52
C LEU A 105 4.20 -4.01 -8.12
N ILE A 106 3.10 -3.43 -8.56
CA ILE A 106 2.69 -2.07 -8.21
C ILE A 106 1.82 -2.13 -6.95
N LYS A 107 2.27 -1.41 -5.90
CA LYS A 107 1.54 -1.24 -4.63
C LYS A 107 0.96 0.18 -4.48
N SER A 108 1.40 1.12 -5.31
CA SER A 108 0.89 2.50 -5.34
C SER A 108 -0.55 2.53 -5.83
N THR A 109 -1.38 3.43 -5.29
CA THR A 109 -2.75 3.65 -5.79
C THR A 109 -2.70 4.22 -7.20
N VAL A 110 -3.40 3.59 -8.14
CA VAL A 110 -3.43 3.96 -9.55
C VAL A 110 -4.87 4.06 -10.05
N PRO A 111 -5.12 4.79 -11.15
CA PRO A 111 -6.45 4.83 -11.78
C PRO A 111 -6.86 3.48 -12.36
N GLN A 112 -8.16 3.30 -12.55
CA GLN A 112 -8.72 2.14 -13.23
C GLN A 112 -8.13 1.95 -14.63
N GLY A 113 -7.69 0.70 -14.93
CA GLY A 113 -7.10 0.32 -16.23
C GLY A 113 -5.63 0.69 -16.39
N TYR A 114 -5.01 1.26 -15.36
CA TYR A 114 -3.61 1.69 -15.41
C TYR A 114 -2.64 0.53 -15.69
N THR A 115 -2.77 -0.56 -14.94
CA THR A 115 -1.87 -1.73 -15.07
C THR A 115 -1.98 -2.36 -16.45
N GLN A 116 -3.20 -2.48 -16.98
CA GLN A 116 -3.44 -3.01 -18.32
C GLN A 116 -2.80 -2.11 -19.41
N ARG A 117 -2.94 -0.78 -19.28
CA ARG A 117 -2.30 0.20 -20.16
C ARG A 117 -0.78 0.07 -20.13
N LEU A 118 -0.21 0.00 -18.93
CA LEU A 118 1.24 -0.10 -18.74
C LEU A 118 1.78 -1.44 -19.26
N GLN A 119 1.05 -2.54 -19.05
CA GLN A 119 1.38 -3.85 -19.62
C GLN A 119 1.38 -3.83 -21.15
N ALA A 120 0.43 -3.13 -21.79
CA ALA A 120 0.38 -2.99 -23.24
C ALA A 120 1.56 -2.18 -23.81
N GLN A 121 2.07 -1.21 -23.05
CA GLN A 121 3.28 -0.44 -23.43
C GLN A 121 4.56 -1.29 -23.27
N HIS A 122 4.56 -2.26 -22.39
CA HIS A 122 5.71 -3.13 -22.10
C HIS A 122 5.32 -4.63 -22.20
N PRO A 123 5.01 -5.14 -23.41
CA PRO A 123 4.39 -6.46 -23.59
C PRO A 123 5.27 -7.64 -23.14
N ASN A 124 6.58 -7.45 -23.08
CA ASN A 124 7.54 -8.46 -22.63
C ASN A 124 7.79 -8.46 -21.13
N SER A 125 7.16 -7.55 -20.38
CA SER A 125 7.27 -7.45 -18.92
C SER A 125 6.08 -8.11 -18.25
N GLN A 126 6.22 -8.46 -16.97
CA GLN A 126 5.13 -8.96 -16.15
C GLN A 126 4.78 -7.87 -15.11
N ILE A 127 3.75 -7.07 -15.39
CA ILE A 127 3.32 -5.96 -14.55
C ILE A 127 2.04 -6.35 -13.83
N ILE A 128 2.07 -6.32 -12.51
CA ILE A 128 1.00 -6.82 -11.64
C ILE A 128 0.64 -5.71 -10.65
N PHE A 129 -0.64 -5.58 -10.36
CA PHE A 129 -1.12 -4.68 -9.31
C PHE A 129 -1.53 -5.47 -8.06
N SER A 130 -1.15 -4.99 -6.89
CA SER A 130 -1.61 -5.52 -5.61
C SER A 130 -1.83 -4.37 -4.64
N PRO A 131 -3.08 -4.00 -4.36
CA PRO A 131 -3.39 -2.89 -3.46
C PRO A 131 -2.83 -3.08 -2.06
N GLU A 132 -2.65 -1.98 -1.35
CA GLU A 132 -2.38 -1.94 0.07
C GLU A 132 -3.59 -1.35 0.83
N PHE A 133 -3.74 -1.73 2.10
CA PHE A 133 -4.81 -1.26 2.99
C PHE A 133 -4.24 -0.85 4.36
N LEU A 134 -3.05 -0.22 4.33
CA LEU A 134 -2.28 0.12 5.51
C LEU A 134 -2.74 1.45 6.10
N ARG A 135 -2.68 1.54 7.43
CA ARG A 135 -2.86 2.80 8.16
C ARG A 135 -1.50 3.43 8.42
N GLU A 136 -1.41 4.74 8.24
CA GLU A 136 -0.19 5.48 8.55
C GLU A 136 0.12 5.36 10.06
N GLY A 137 1.40 5.14 10.38
CA GLY A 137 1.85 4.90 11.75
C GLY A 137 1.68 3.46 12.26
N ASN A 138 0.96 2.59 11.52
CA ASN A 138 0.76 1.18 11.85
C ASN A 138 1.07 0.25 10.66
N ALA A 139 1.83 0.73 9.69
CA ALA A 139 2.00 0.04 8.42
C ALA A 139 2.63 -1.35 8.56
N LEU A 140 3.60 -1.55 9.44
CA LEU A 140 4.20 -2.86 9.65
C LEU A 140 3.24 -3.82 10.37
N GLU A 141 2.49 -3.34 11.36
CA GLU A 141 1.49 -4.17 12.06
C GLU A 141 0.36 -4.60 11.12
N ASP A 142 -0.13 -3.69 10.26
CA ASP A 142 -1.14 -4.00 9.26
C ASP A 142 -0.63 -4.98 8.19
N ASN A 143 0.67 -4.95 7.86
CA ASN A 143 1.30 -5.95 6.99
C ASN A 143 1.49 -7.30 7.67
N LEU A 144 1.72 -7.33 8.99
CA LEU A 144 1.82 -8.57 9.77
C LEU A 144 0.45 -9.22 10.02
N ASN A 145 -0.61 -8.42 10.06
CA ASN A 145 -1.99 -8.87 10.29
C ASN A 145 -2.93 -8.35 9.19
N PRO A 146 -2.65 -8.66 7.91
CA PRO A 146 -3.48 -8.18 6.81
C PRO A 146 -4.90 -8.76 6.89
N SER A 147 -5.92 -7.93 6.70
CA SER A 147 -7.30 -8.40 6.65
C SER A 147 -7.56 -9.28 5.42
N ARG A 148 -6.84 -9.05 4.35
CA ARG A 148 -6.88 -9.78 3.08
C ARG A 148 -5.65 -9.49 2.25
N ILE A 149 -5.35 -10.38 1.30
CA ILE A 149 -4.31 -10.21 0.28
C ILE A 149 -4.99 -10.23 -1.09
N ILE A 150 -4.81 -9.18 -1.87
CA ILE A 150 -5.37 -9.07 -3.22
C ILE A 150 -4.24 -8.96 -4.22
N VAL A 151 -4.27 -9.78 -5.26
CA VAL A 151 -3.29 -9.74 -6.35
C VAL A 151 -4.03 -9.73 -7.70
N GLY A 152 -3.74 -8.73 -8.50
CA GLY A 152 -4.29 -8.50 -9.84
C GLY A 152 -3.63 -9.38 -10.89
N ASN A 153 -3.61 -10.69 -10.65
CA ASN A 153 -3.14 -11.72 -11.58
C ASN A 153 -3.73 -13.07 -11.17
N THR A 154 -4.44 -13.72 -12.09
CA THR A 154 -5.14 -15.00 -11.85
C THR A 154 -4.27 -16.23 -12.15
N GLU A 155 -3.06 -16.04 -12.67
CA GLU A 155 -2.14 -17.10 -13.02
C GLU A 155 -1.25 -17.54 -11.83
N SER A 156 -0.38 -18.52 -12.09
CA SER A 156 0.54 -19.07 -11.08
C SER A 156 1.46 -18.02 -10.43
N LEU A 157 1.79 -16.94 -11.14
CA LEU A 157 2.60 -15.85 -10.60
C LEU A 157 1.83 -15.06 -9.54
N GLY A 158 0.55 -14.79 -9.78
CA GLY A 158 -0.32 -14.13 -8.79
C GLY A 158 -0.40 -14.92 -7.49
N LEU A 159 -0.59 -16.25 -7.60
CA LEU A 159 -0.61 -17.12 -6.43
C LEU A 159 0.72 -17.10 -5.66
N LYS A 160 1.87 -17.21 -6.36
CA LYS A 160 3.20 -17.14 -5.73
C LYS A 160 3.43 -15.83 -4.98
N ILE A 161 2.96 -14.71 -5.53
CA ILE A 161 3.05 -13.40 -4.88
C ILE A 161 2.15 -13.35 -3.64
N ALA A 162 0.92 -13.85 -3.74
CA ALA A 162 0.00 -13.90 -2.62
C ALA A 162 0.54 -14.79 -1.48
N GLU A 163 1.05 -15.98 -1.79
CA GLU A 163 1.70 -16.89 -0.85
C GLU A 163 2.94 -16.28 -0.20
N LEU A 164 3.74 -15.52 -0.98
CA LEU A 164 4.88 -14.78 -0.43
C LEU A 164 4.42 -13.85 0.70
N PHE A 165 3.41 -13.00 0.48
CA PHE A 165 2.90 -12.12 1.52
C PHE A 165 2.25 -12.88 2.68
N ALA A 166 1.44 -13.89 2.40
CA ALA A 166 0.81 -14.73 3.41
C ALA A 166 1.84 -15.42 4.32
N SER A 167 3.01 -15.81 3.78
CA SER A 167 4.08 -16.45 4.56
C SER A 167 4.70 -15.57 5.66
N PHE A 168 4.44 -14.27 5.63
CA PHE A 168 4.87 -13.29 6.64
C PHE A 168 3.72 -12.85 7.55
N ALA A 169 2.48 -13.16 7.21
CA ALA A 169 1.33 -12.83 8.04
C ALA A 169 1.33 -13.64 9.34
N LEU A 170 0.87 -13.02 10.42
CA LEU A 170 0.69 -13.66 11.73
C LEU A 170 -0.72 -14.24 11.88
N ASN A 171 -1.66 -13.79 11.04
CA ASN A 171 -3.00 -14.33 10.91
C ASN A 171 -3.12 -15.16 9.62
N ASP A 172 -4.31 -15.66 9.32
CA ASP A 172 -4.63 -16.40 8.10
C ASP A 172 -5.51 -15.52 7.18
N PRO A 173 -4.92 -14.61 6.38
CA PRO A 173 -5.67 -13.69 5.56
C PRO A 173 -6.31 -14.39 4.36
N GLU A 174 -7.53 -14.01 4.03
CA GLU A 174 -8.15 -14.46 2.79
C GLU A 174 -7.40 -13.93 1.57
N ILE A 175 -7.16 -14.80 0.59
CA ILE A 175 -6.43 -14.48 -0.65
C ILE A 175 -7.44 -14.34 -1.79
N PHE A 176 -7.37 -13.20 -2.49
CA PHE A 176 -8.16 -12.92 -3.69
C PHE A 176 -7.24 -12.74 -4.89
N LEU A 177 -7.37 -13.65 -5.86
CA LEU A 177 -6.75 -13.51 -7.18
C LEU A 177 -7.82 -13.03 -8.16
N MET A 178 -7.55 -11.95 -8.86
CA MET A 178 -8.50 -11.32 -9.77
C MET A 178 -7.75 -10.62 -10.91
N GLU A 179 -8.46 -10.11 -11.90
CA GLU A 179 -7.83 -9.29 -12.93
C GLU A 179 -7.32 -7.95 -12.37
N SER A 180 -6.27 -7.37 -12.98
CA SER A 180 -5.65 -6.13 -12.50
C SER A 180 -6.64 -4.98 -12.34
N GLY A 181 -7.56 -4.83 -13.30
CA GLY A 181 -8.59 -3.80 -13.25
C GLY A 181 -9.57 -3.98 -12.08
N GLU A 182 -9.89 -5.21 -11.72
CA GLU A 182 -10.74 -5.53 -10.56
C GLU A 182 -10.00 -5.17 -9.25
N ALA A 183 -8.72 -5.52 -9.15
CA ALA A 183 -7.89 -5.19 -7.99
C ALA A 183 -7.71 -3.67 -7.81
N GLU A 184 -7.54 -2.91 -8.91
CA GLU A 184 -7.54 -1.44 -8.92
C GLU A 184 -8.87 -0.88 -8.41
N ALA A 185 -9.99 -1.41 -8.91
CA ALA A 185 -11.33 -1.01 -8.48
C ALA A 185 -11.54 -1.27 -6.98
N VAL A 186 -11.12 -2.42 -6.45
CA VAL A 186 -11.23 -2.72 -5.01
C VAL A 186 -10.53 -1.64 -4.18
N LYS A 187 -9.34 -1.19 -4.57
CA LYS A 187 -8.64 -0.12 -3.84
C LYS A 187 -9.42 1.19 -3.87
N ILE A 188 -9.85 1.61 -5.05
CA ILE A 188 -10.57 2.87 -5.24
C ILE A 188 -11.89 2.88 -4.46
N PHE A 189 -12.69 1.82 -4.61
CA PHE A 189 -14.00 1.75 -3.94
C PHE A 189 -13.89 1.55 -2.43
N SER A 190 -12.86 0.84 -1.94
CA SER A 190 -12.60 0.77 -0.49
C SER A 190 -12.32 2.14 0.10
N ASN A 191 -11.45 2.93 -0.54
CA ASN A 191 -11.15 4.30 -0.09
C ASN A 191 -12.38 5.22 -0.20
N ALA A 192 -13.13 5.14 -1.30
CA ALA A 192 -14.34 5.93 -1.50
C ALA A 192 -15.41 5.61 -0.44
N TYR A 193 -15.57 4.32 -0.08
CA TYR A 193 -16.49 3.92 0.99
C TYR A 193 -16.10 4.51 2.34
N LEU A 194 -14.81 4.44 2.70
CA LEU A 194 -14.33 5.01 3.97
C LEU A 194 -14.52 6.53 4.01
N ALA A 195 -14.22 7.23 2.92
CA ALA A 195 -14.44 8.67 2.80
C ALA A 195 -15.94 9.03 2.94
N THR A 196 -16.83 8.23 2.31
CA THR A 196 -18.27 8.41 2.42
C THR A 196 -18.77 8.22 3.85
N ARG A 197 -18.20 7.25 4.58
CA ARG A 197 -18.53 7.08 6.02
C ARG A 197 -18.16 8.32 6.83
N ILE A 198 -16.96 8.85 6.65
CA ILE A 198 -16.55 10.09 7.35
C ILE A 198 -17.51 11.23 6.99
N SER A 199 -17.84 11.40 5.70
CA SER A 199 -18.80 12.41 5.27
C SER A 199 -20.16 12.26 5.94
N PHE A 200 -20.67 11.03 6.07
CA PHE A 200 -21.91 10.76 6.77
C PHE A 200 -21.86 11.22 8.24
N PHE A 201 -20.79 10.91 8.97
CA PHE A 201 -20.66 11.32 10.37
C PHE A 201 -20.37 12.81 10.52
N ASN A 202 -19.74 13.48 9.54
CA ASN A 202 -19.63 14.94 9.50
C ASN A 202 -21.01 15.60 9.34
N GLU A 203 -21.88 15.08 8.46
CA GLU A 203 -23.25 15.57 8.32
C GLU A 203 -24.07 15.33 9.59
N LEU A 204 -23.91 14.19 10.27
CA LEU A 204 -24.55 13.90 11.55
C LEU A 204 -24.12 14.91 12.62
N ASP A 205 -22.81 15.22 12.70
CA ASP A 205 -22.25 16.21 13.63
C ASP A 205 -22.81 17.59 13.33
N THR A 206 -22.86 18.02 12.08
CA THR A 206 -23.45 19.28 11.64
C THR A 206 -24.93 19.37 12.02
N PHE A 207 -25.69 18.28 11.80
CA PHE A 207 -27.10 18.22 12.21
C PHE A 207 -27.27 18.37 13.73
N ALA A 208 -26.45 17.69 14.51
CA ALA A 208 -26.50 17.75 15.97
C ALA A 208 -26.21 19.17 16.47
N LEU A 209 -25.17 19.83 15.94
CA LEU A 209 -24.81 21.20 16.26
C LEU A 209 -25.94 22.19 15.91
N ALA A 210 -26.53 22.08 14.74
CA ALA A 210 -27.61 22.95 14.29
C ALA A 210 -28.88 22.85 15.16
N ASN A 211 -29.09 21.70 15.82
CA ASN A 211 -30.24 21.44 16.68
C ASN A 211 -29.93 21.49 18.18
N ASN A 212 -28.75 21.96 18.58
CA ASN A 212 -28.28 21.99 19.99
C ASN A 212 -28.35 20.60 20.66
N LEU A 213 -28.01 19.55 19.93
CA LEU A 213 -27.97 18.16 20.42
C LEU A 213 -26.52 17.74 20.72
N ASN A 214 -26.37 16.71 21.55
CA ASN A 214 -25.05 16.13 21.82
C ASN A 214 -24.67 15.16 20.69
N SER A 215 -23.77 15.58 19.83
CA SER A 215 -23.28 14.83 18.69
C SER A 215 -22.69 13.46 19.11
N GLN A 216 -21.86 13.43 20.16
CA GLN A 216 -21.23 12.20 20.63
C GLN A 216 -22.28 11.16 21.07
N SER A 217 -23.32 11.57 21.77
CA SER A 217 -24.39 10.65 22.20
C SER A 217 -25.13 10.05 21.01
N ILE A 218 -25.36 10.83 19.95
CA ILE A 218 -26.01 10.35 18.73
C ILE A 218 -25.08 9.37 17.99
N ILE A 219 -23.80 9.72 17.83
CA ILE A 219 -22.79 8.86 17.20
C ILE A 219 -22.69 7.53 17.96
N ASP A 220 -22.62 7.56 19.30
CA ASP A 220 -22.56 6.35 20.12
C ASP A 220 -23.79 5.44 19.93
N GLY A 221 -24.96 6.05 19.85
CA GLY A 221 -26.21 5.31 19.54
C GLY A 221 -26.19 4.70 18.14
N VAL A 222 -25.79 5.46 17.12
CA VAL A 222 -25.75 4.99 15.73
C VAL A 222 -24.73 3.87 15.54
N LYS A 223 -23.51 4.02 16.06
CA LYS A 223 -22.44 2.99 15.91
C LYS A 223 -22.70 1.72 16.70
N SER A 224 -23.65 1.72 17.65
CA SER A 224 -24.02 0.52 18.41
C SER A 224 -24.77 -0.52 17.57
N ASP A 225 -25.34 -0.12 16.43
CA ASP A 225 -25.91 -1.06 15.48
C ASP A 225 -24.78 -1.88 14.82
N PRO A 226 -24.77 -3.24 14.94
CA PRO A 226 -23.70 -4.08 14.40
C PRO A 226 -23.56 -3.99 12.86
N ARG A 227 -24.59 -3.55 12.14
CA ARG A 227 -24.53 -3.30 10.69
C ARG A 227 -23.75 -2.03 10.34
N ILE A 228 -23.61 -1.10 11.30
CA ILE A 228 -22.86 0.15 11.16
C ILE A 228 -21.47 0.00 11.75
N GLY A 229 -21.38 -0.40 13.03
CA GLY A 229 -20.12 -0.61 13.72
C GLY A 229 -19.35 0.69 14.01
N SER A 230 -18.19 0.57 14.69
CA SER A 230 -17.45 1.69 15.25
C SER A 230 -16.30 2.22 14.37
N HIS A 231 -16.06 1.62 13.20
CA HIS A 231 -14.96 2.03 12.34
C HIS A 231 -15.31 3.30 11.55
N TYR A 232 -14.38 4.28 11.47
CA TYR A 232 -14.53 5.50 10.67
C TYR A 232 -15.84 6.26 10.99
N CYS A 233 -16.20 6.36 12.28
CA CYS A 233 -17.39 7.07 12.76
C CYS A 233 -17.07 8.39 13.49
N ASN A 234 -15.83 8.85 13.39
CA ASN A 234 -15.37 10.08 14.03
C ASN A 234 -15.40 11.23 13.02
N PRO A 235 -16.15 12.32 13.27
CA PRO A 235 -16.13 13.49 12.38
C PRO A 235 -14.73 14.04 12.23
N SER A 236 -14.27 14.24 10.98
CA SER A 236 -12.92 14.71 10.68
C SER A 236 -12.78 15.19 9.24
N PHE A 237 -11.64 15.79 8.90
CA PHE A 237 -11.32 16.22 7.53
C PHE A 237 -10.76 15.10 6.63
N GLY A 238 -10.66 13.89 7.13
CA GLY A 238 -10.13 12.77 6.38
C GLY A 238 -10.17 11.48 7.20
N TYR A 239 -9.68 10.40 6.62
CA TYR A 239 -9.65 9.07 7.22
C TYR A 239 -8.23 8.50 7.25
#